data_b90805658c2b4a7da7415568fc7a1075
#
_entry.id   b90805658c2b4a7da7415568fc7a1075
#
_cell.length_a   1.000
_cell.length_b   1.000
_cell.length_c   1.000
_cell.angle_alpha   90.00
_cell.angle_beta   90.00
_cell.angle_gamma   90.00
#
_symmetry.space_group_name_H-M   'P 1'
#
loop_
_entity.id
_entity.type
_entity.pdbx_description
1 polymer ?
#
loop_
_entity_poly.entity_id
_entity_poly.type
_entity_poly.pdbx_seq_one_letter_code
_entity_poly.pdbx_strand_id
1 'polypeptide(L)'
;MDQLIEINSLEEYEKAIQTKSIILFTASWCPDCMFIKPFIGNVVKKYPNFTFYSINRDHFIDLCQDLDILGIPSFVSYENGQETGRFVSKLRKTQE
;
A
#
# COMPACT_ATOMS: atom_id res chain seq x y z
N MET A 1 -5.23 -4.20 -9.13
CA MET A 1 -6.47 -3.56 -8.70
C MET A 1 -6.69 -2.33 -9.54
N ASP A 2 -7.89 -2.17 -10.03
CA ASP A 2 -8.14 -1.17 -11.07
C ASP A 2 -8.01 0.27 -10.59
N GLN A 3 -8.25 0.49 -9.29
CA GLN A 3 -8.18 1.84 -8.75
C GLN A 3 -6.78 2.25 -8.35
N LEU A 4 -5.82 1.35 -8.44
CA LEU A 4 -4.47 1.59 -7.95
C LEU A 4 -3.49 1.58 -9.11
N ILE A 5 -2.49 2.44 -9.01
CA ILE A 5 -1.40 2.48 -9.99
C ILE A 5 -0.31 1.54 -9.48
N GLU A 6 0.06 0.57 -10.30
CA GLU A 6 1.07 -0.40 -9.88
C GLU A 6 2.46 0.21 -9.98
N ILE A 7 3.26 0.03 -8.93
CA ILE A 7 4.64 0.49 -8.90
C ILE A 7 5.53 -0.69 -9.25
N ASN A 8 6.34 -0.54 -10.30
CA ASN A 8 7.16 -1.61 -10.84
C ASN A 8 8.67 -1.40 -10.66
N SER A 9 9.08 -0.29 -10.08
CA SER A 9 10.50 -0.03 -9.86
C SER A 9 10.67 0.88 -8.65
N LEU A 10 11.88 0.89 -8.10
CA LEU A 10 12.20 1.80 -6.99
C LEU A 10 12.11 3.25 -7.43
N GLU A 11 12.46 3.51 -8.68
CA GLU A 11 12.35 4.87 -9.21
C GLU A 11 10.91 5.34 -9.20
N GLU A 12 9.98 4.48 -9.60
CA GLU A 12 8.56 4.81 -9.56
C GLU A 12 8.08 5.04 -8.13
N TYR A 13 8.56 4.20 -7.21
CA TYR A 13 8.23 4.37 -5.81
C TYR A 13 8.69 5.73 -5.29
N GLU A 14 9.94 6.11 -5.59
CA GLU A 14 10.48 7.37 -5.11
C GLU A 14 9.72 8.56 -5.66
N LYS A 15 9.28 8.47 -6.90
CA LYS A 15 8.45 9.55 -7.48
C LYS A 15 7.09 9.61 -6.83
N ALA A 16 6.50 8.44 -6.55
CA ALA A 16 5.15 8.39 -5.98
C ALA A 16 5.10 9.05 -4.62
N ILE A 17 6.09 8.82 -3.77
CA ILE A 17 6.05 9.32 -2.41
C ILE A 17 6.28 10.82 -2.30
N GLN A 18 6.70 11.49 -3.39
CA GLN A 18 6.87 12.93 -3.38
C GLN A 18 5.54 13.68 -3.36
N THR A 19 4.47 13.02 -3.77
CA THR A 19 3.14 13.62 -3.78
C THR A 19 2.32 13.04 -2.65
N LYS A 20 1.11 13.57 -2.46
CA LYS A 20 0.18 12.96 -1.53
C LYS A 20 -0.23 11.60 -2.07
N SER A 21 0.28 10.54 -1.47
CA SER A 21 0.06 9.21 -1.97
C SER A 21 -0.21 8.23 -0.83
N ILE A 22 -0.95 7.18 -1.16
CA ILE A 22 -1.16 6.05 -0.27
C ILE A 22 -0.72 4.81 -1.04
N ILE A 23 0.21 4.07 -0.46
CA ILE A 23 0.76 2.89 -1.11
C ILE A 23 0.27 1.65 -0.39
N LEU A 24 -0.35 0.76 -1.14
CA LEU A 24 -0.81 -0.54 -0.63
C LEU A 24 0.25 -1.58 -0.94
N PHE A 25 0.79 -2.18 0.12
CA PHE A 25 1.72 -3.29 -0.02
C PHE A 25 0.92 -4.57 0.01
N THR A 26 1.06 -5.38 -1.03
CA THR A 26 0.22 -6.56 -1.22
C THR A 26 1.02 -7.67 -1.87
N ALA A 27 0.39 -8.83 -2.06
CA ALA A 27 1.00 -9.95 -2.78
C ALA A 27 -0.11 -10.79 -3.39
N SER A 28 0.19 -11.46 -4.49
CA SER A 28 -0.82 -12.22 -5.20
C SER A 28 -1.30 -13.45 -4.41
N TRP A 29 -0.43 -13.98 -3.52
CA TRP A 29 -0.75 -15.17 -2.74
C TRP A 29 -1.47 -14.85 -1.42
N CYS A 30 -1.63 -13.61 -1.08
CA CYS A 30 -2.10 -13.18 0.24
C CYS A 30 -3.62 -13.22 0.32
N PRO A 31 -4.19 -14.11 1.15
CA PRO A 31 -5.66 -14.16 1.28
C PRO A 31 -6.26 -12.88 1.84
N ASP A 32 -5.56 -12.26 2.79
CA ASP A 32 -6.07 -11.01 3.37
C ASP A 32 -6.08 -9.88 2.36
N CYS A 33 -5.11 -9.88 1.45
CA CYS A 33 -5.09 -8.90 0.39
C CYS A 33 -6.28 -9.08 -0.55
N MET A 34 -6.63 -10.32 -0.83
CA MET A 34 -7.81 -10.61 -1.63
C MET A 34 -9.09 -10.20 -0.91
N PHE A 35 -9.09 -10.37 0.42
CA PHE A 35 -10.26 -10.05 1.22
C PHE A 35 -10.62 -8.57 1.14
N ILE A 36 -9.62 -7.68 1.10
CA ILE A 36 -9.90 -6.24 1.09
C ILE A 36 -10.15 -5.69 -0.30
N LYS A 37 -9.92 -6.49 -1.35
CA LYS A 37 -10.09 -6.01 -2.72
C LYS A 37 -11.44 -5.34 -2.97
N PRO A 38 -12.57 -5.92 -2.55
CA PRO A 38 -13.85 -5.27 -2.80
C PRO A 38 -14.04 -3.94 -2.10
N PHE A 39 -13.23 -3.66 -1.08
CA PHE A 39 -13.38 -2.43 -0.30
C PHE A 39 -12.47 -1.30 -0.77
N ILE A 40 -11.52 -1.60 -1.67
CA ILE A 40 -10.53 -0.61 -2.08
C ILE A 40 -11.19 0.60 -2.74
N GLY A 41 -12.19 0.37 -3.57
CA GLY A 41 -12.90 1.47 -4.22
C GLY A 41 -13.48 2.47 -3.23
N ASN A 42 -14.00 1.98 -2.11
CA ASN A 42 -14.55 2.85 -1.08
C ASN A 42 -13.46 3.66 -0.40
N VAL A 43 -12.30 3.05 -0.18
CA VAL A 43 -11.17 3.75 0.43
C VAL A 43 -10.68 4.86 -0.49
N VAL A 44 -10.55 4.56 -1.78
CA VAL A 44 -10.12 5.55 -2.76
C VAL A 44 -11.07 6.75 -2.76
N LYS A 45 -12.37 6.49 -2.69
CA LYS A 45 -13.36 7.57 -2.68
C LYS A 45 -13.28 8.42 -1.44
N LYS A 46 -12.87 7.84 -0.31
CA LYS A 46 -12.77 8.58 0.95
C LYS A 46 -11.61 9.57 0.95
N TYR A 47 -10.60 9.33 0.13
CA TYR A 47 -9.39 10.15 0.14
C TYR A 47 -9.10 10.65 -1.28
N PRO A 48 -9.98 11.52 -1.81
CA PRO A 48 -9.86 11.95 -3.21
C PRO A 48 -8.62 12.80 -3.47
N ASN A 49 -7.99 13.34 -2.43
CA ASN A 49 -6.79 14.15 -2.59
C ASN A 49 -5.52 13.33 -2.66
N PHE A 50 -5.62 12.01 -2.47
CA PHE A 50 -4.47 11.12 -2.51
C PHE A 50 -4.47 10.31 -3.79
N THR A 51 -3.26 10.05 -4.30
CA THR A 51 -3.09 9.10 -5.40
C THR A 51 -2.77 7.75 -4.79
N PHE A 52 -3.47 6.72 -5.24
CA PHE A 52 -3.32 5.38 -4.67
C PHE A 52 -2.44 4.53 -5.56
N TYR A 53 -1.48 3.84 -4.95
CA TYR A 53 -0.53 2.98 -5.62
C TYR A 53 -0.54 1.60 -4.99
N SER A 54 -0.07 0.60 -5.74
CA SER A 54 0.12 -0.74 -5.18
C SER A 54 1.55 -1.22 -5.46
N ILE A 55 2.09 -1.97 -4.51
CA ILE A 55 3.41 -2.59 -4.64
C ILE A 55 3.26 -4.07 -4.33
N ASN A 56 3.83 -4.92 -5.19
CA ASN A 56 3.91 -6.35 -4.90
C ASN A 56 5.10 -6.57 -3.96
N ARG A 57 4.80 -6.98 -2.73
CA ARG A 57 5.80 -7.17 -1.70
C ARG A 57 6.92 -8.11 -2.14
N ASP A 58 6.57 -9.15 -2.90
CA ASP A 58 7.55 -10.15 -3.29
C ASP A 58 8.60 -9.59 -4.23
N HIS A 59 8.27 -8.54 -4.96
CA HIS A 59 9.22 -7.90 -5.88
C HIS A 59 10.03 -6.82 -5.20
N PHE A 60 9.69 -6.46 -3.96
CA PHE A 60 10.32 -5.34 -3.25
C PHE A 60 10.61 -5.72 -1.80
N ILE A 61 11.15 -6.92 -1.59
CA ILE A 61 11.38 -7.43 -0.24
C ILE A 61 12.32 -6.52 0.55
N ASP A 62 13.39 -6.06 -0.09
CA ASP A 62 14.35 -5.19 0.59
C ASP A 62 13.71 -3.88 1.01
N LEU A 63 12.88 -3.31 0.13
CA LEU A 63 12.19 -2.07 0.46
C LEU A 63 11.25 -2.29 1.64
N CYS A 64 10.52 -3.40 1.63
CA CYS A 64 9.60 -3.69 2.73
C CYS A 64 10.33 -3.86 4.05
N GLN A 65 11.50 -4.48 4.02
CA GLN A 65 12.31 -4.63 5.22
C GLN A 65 12.79 -3.27 5.73
N ASP A 66 13.23 -2.41 4.82
CA ASP A 66 13.69 -1.08 5.19
C ASP A 66 12.56 -0.25 5.81
N LEU A 67 11.34 -0.46 5.37
CA LEU A 67 10.18 0.27 5.85
C LEU A 67 9.50 -0.40 7.04
N ASP A 68 10.01 -1.54 7.47
CA ASP A 68 9.40 -2.32 8.57
C ASP A 68 7.98 -2.72 8.24
N ILE A 69 7.74 -3.11 7.00
CA ILE A 69 6.43 -3.64 6.59
C ILE A 69 6.40 -5.12 6.98
N LEU A 70 5.87 -5.40 8.15
CA LEU A 70 5.91 -6.74 8.72
C LEU A 70 4.74 -7.62 8.33
N GLY A 71 3.70 -7.04 7.79
CA GLY A 71 2.52 -7.79 7.38
C GLY A 71 1.88 -7.17 6.18
N ILE A 72 1.05 -7.92 5.47
CA ILE A 72 0.29 -7.44 4.34
C ILE A 72 -1.15 -7.91 4.50
N PRO A 73 -2.13 -7.14 4.02
CA PRO A 73 -1.95 -5.87 3.33
C PRO A 73 -1.54 -4.75 4.29
N SER A 74 -0.79 -3.81 3.80
CA SER A 74 -0.40 -2.63 4.58
C SER A 74 -0.57 -1.39 3.73
N PHE A 75 -1.07 -0.32 4.36
CA PHE A 75 -1.22 0.97 3.70
C PHE A 75 -0.27 1.96 4.34
N VAL A 76 0.48 2.68 3.54
CA VAL A 76 1.38 3.71 4.04
C VAL A 76 1.11 4.99 3.26
N SER A 77 0.85 6.08 3.97
CA SER A 77 0.64 7.36 3.31
C SER A 77 1.90 8.21 3.35
N TYR A 78 2.09 8.97 2.29
CA TYR A 78 3.27 9.82 2.12
C TYR A 78 2.87 11.19 1.65
N GLU A 79 3.75 12.16 1.94
CA GLU A 79 3.66 13.50 1.38
C GLU A 79 5.06 14.09 1.38
N ASN A 80 5.50 14.61 0.23
CA ASN A 80 6.81 15.25 0.07
C ASN A 80 7.96 14.34 0.49
N GLY A 81 7.83 13.04 0.19
CA GLY A 81 8.87 12.07 0.47
C GLY A 81 8.87 11.54 1.89
N GLN A 82 7.94 11.99 2.73
CA GLN A 82 7.90 11.56 4.12
C GLN A 82 6.63 10.80 4.43
N GLU A 83 6.80 9.75 5.24
CA GLU A 83 5.65 8.96 5.68
C GLU A 83 4.80 9.80 6.64
N THR A 84 3.50 9.86 6.36
CA THR A 84 2.58 10.63 7.19
C THR A 84 1.66 9.74 8.02
N GLY A 85 1.60 8.44 7.71
CA GLY A 85 0.81 7.51 8.48
C GLY A 85 0.92 6.12 7.92
N ARG A 86 0.49 5.12 8.68
CA ARG A 86 0.48 3.77 8.18
C ARG A 86 -0.55 2.92 8.90
N PHE A 87 -1.03 1.93 8.19
CA PHE A 87 -1.85 0.87 8.73
C PHE A 87 -1.24 -0.45 8.28
N VAL A 88 -0.76 -1.25 9.23
CA VAL A 88 -0.13 -2.53 8.93
C VAL A 88 -1.03 -3.63 9.47
N SER A 89 -1.45 -4.53 8.60
CA SER A 89 -2.27 -5.66 9.01
C SER A 89 -1.37 -6.72 9.60
N LYS A 90 -1.58 -7.04 10.86
CA LYS A 90 -0.85 -8.12 11.51
C LYS A 90 -1.69 -9.35 11.65
N LEU A 91 -2.95 -9.13 11.98
CA LEU A 91 -3.91 -10.20 12.16
C LEU A 91 -5.19 -9.81 11.49
N ARG A 92 -5.64 -10.64 10.57
CA ARG A 92 -6.82 -10.33 9.80
C ARG A 92 -8.06 -10.18 10.67
N LYS A 93 -8.19 -11.04 11.63
CA LYS A 93 -9.41 -11.13 12.41
C LYS A 93 -9.55 -10.07 13.44
N THR A 94 -8.54 -9.42 13.69
CA THR A 94 -8.78 -8.40 14.64
C THR A 94 -9.77 -7.43 14.12
N GLN A 95 -9.84 -7.95 13.87
CA GLN A 95 -10.54 -7.33 13.78
C GLN A 95 -11.49 -7.29 13.87
N GLU A 96 -11.38 -7.80 13.98
CA GLU A 96 -12.04 -7.97 14.04
C GLU A 96 -12.52 -7.77 14.17
#